data_b78b953cccb782f1c8ee170413c1138e
#
_entry.id   b78b953cccb782f1c8ee170413c1138e
#
_cell.length_a   1.000
_cell.length_b   1.000
_cell.length_c   1.000
_cell.angle_alpha   90.00
_cell.angle_beta   90.00
_cell.angle_gamma   90.00
#
_symmetry.space_group_name_H-M   'P 1'
#
loop_
_entity.id
_entity.type
_entity.pdbx_description
1 polymer ?
#
loop_
_entity_poly.entity_id
_entity_poly.type
_entity_poly.pdbx_seq_one_letter_code
_entity_poly.pdbx_strand_id
1 'polypeptide(L)'
;MMKIGQYPSIADMTFPELDVYKHVISKEDRKELGTAIGLFANGVGAGSYVYLRRILERLVYKAKEAAADVIDNEMFEQARVAERIKMLEGYLPDILVKNTTIYGILSKGIHELSEEECREYFPVVKECIYQILGMLESERRKQADEDALSKALSSISSSIK
;
A
#
# COMPACT_ATOMS: atom_id res chain seq x y z
N MET A 1 -39.71 3.24 3.01
CA MET A 1 -38.98 2.57 1.95
C MET A 1 -37.88 1.68 2.49
N MET A 2 -37.78 0.55 1.97
CA MET A 2 -36.85 -0.46 2.43
C MET A 2 -35.48 -0.25 1.84
N LYS A 3 -34.48 -0.66 2.60
CA LYS A 3 -33.08 -0.60 2.14
C LYS A 3 -32.58 -1.91 1.60
N ILE A 4 -33.41 -2.63 1.01
CA ILE A 4 -33.17 -4.02 0.63
C ILE A 4 -31.91 -4.20 -0.19
N GLY A 5 -31.58 -3.28 -1.08
CA GLY A 5 -30.43 -3.38 -1.96
C GLY A 5 -29.09 -2.99 -1.34
N GLN A 6 -29.05 -2.72 -0.06
CA GLN A 6 -27.85 -2.26 0.59
C GLN A 6 -26.80 -3.33 0.80
N TYR A 7 -27.17 -4.57 0.79
CA TYR A 7 -26.30 -5.63 1.24
C TYR A 7 -26.20 -6.76 0.20
N PRO A 8 -25.00 -7.28 -0.09
CA PRO A 8 -23.71 -6.77 0.37
C PRO A 8 -23.37 -5.45 -0.32
N SER A 9 -22.56 -4.60 0.34
CA SER A 9 -22.07 -3.37 -0.27
C SER A 9 -21.00 -3.68 -1.30
N ILE A 10 -20.71 -2.72 -2.19
CA ILE A 10 -19.64 -2.88 -3.17
C ILE A 10 -18.29 -3.03 -2.47
N ALA A 11 -18.06 -2.32 -1.37
CA ALA A 11 -16.85 -2.45 -0.57
C ALA A 11 -16.69 -3.85 -0.01
N ASP A 12 -17.77 -4.46 0.50
CA ASP A 12 -17.74 -5.83 0.99
C ASP A 12 -17.43 -6.83 -0.13
N MET A 13 -17.96 -6.59 -1.31
CA MET A 13 -17.70 -7.43 -2.48
C MET A 13 -16.24 -7.40 -2.94
N THR A 14 -15.51 -6.35 -2.63
CA THR A 14 -14.09 -6.22 -2.99
C THR A 14 -13.14 -6.77 -1.93
N PHE A 15 -13.63 -7.13 -0.75
CA PHE A 15 -12.79 -7.67 0.32
C PHE A 15 -12.03 -8.93 -0.09
N PRO A 16 -12.58 -9.88 -0.88
CA PRO A 16 -11.79 -11.02 -1.36
C PRO A 16 -10.57 -10.61 -2.17
N GLU A 17 -10.63 -9.52 -2.92
CA GLU A 17 -9.49 -8.96 -3.66
C GLU A 17 -8.36 -8.57 -2.69
N LEU A 18 -8.71 -8.10 -1.49
CA LEU A 18 -7.75 -7.68 -0.48
C LEU A 18 -7.20 -8.84 0.35
N ASP A 19 -7.84 -10.02 0.31
CA ASP A 19 -7.40 -11.19 1.08
C ASP A 19 -5.99 -11.66 0.71
N VAL A 20 -5.57 -11.42 -0.51
CA VAL A 20 -4.20 -11.70 -0.97
C VAL A 20 -3.17 -10.99 -0.09
N TYR A 21 -3.53 -9.84 0.45
CA TYR A 21 -2.63 -8.98 1.24
C TYR A 21 -2.90 -9.05 2.74
N LYS A 22 -3.73 -9.98 3.21
CA LYS A 22 -4.19 -10.03 4.61
C LYS A 22 -3.07 -10.06 5.66
N HIS A 23 -1.89 -10.56 5.30
CA HIS A 23 -0.76 -10.67 6.21
C HIS A 23 0.12 -9.41 6.23
N VAL A 24 -0.03 -8.52 5.27
CA VAL A 24 0.82 -7.33 5.12
C VAL A 24 0.05 -6.02 5.19
N ILE A 25 -1.28 -6.05 5.10
CA ILE A 25 -2.13 -4.88 5.25
C ILE A 25 -2.66 -4.81 6.68
N SER A 26 -2.63 -3.62 7.29
CA SER A 26 -3.23 -3.43 8.61
C SER A 26 -4.76 -3.50 8.53
N LYS A 27 -5.41 -3.79 9.65
CA LYS A 27 -6.88 -3.79 9.71
C LYS A 27 -7.45 -2.42 9.37
N GLU A 28 -6.81 -1.36 9.83
CA GLU A 28 -7.21 0.01 9.55
C GLU A 28 -7.11 0.32 8.06
N ASP A 29 -5.97 0.00 7.43
CA ASP A 29 -5.77 0.24 6.00
C ASP A 29 -6.73 -0.57 5.16
N ARG A 30 -6.98 -1.82 5.53
CA ARG A 30 -7.95 -2.67 4.83
C ARG A 30 -9.35 -2.07 4.88
N LYS A 31 -9.78 -1.62 6.05
CA LYS A 31 -11.08 -0.97 6.24
C LYS A 31 -11.17 0.31 5.42
N GLU A 32 -10.16 1.16 5.50
CA GLU A 32 -10.14 2.42 4.75
C GLU A 32 -10.09 2.20 3.24
N LEU A 33 -9.34 1.19 2.78
CA LEU A 33 -9.27 0.85 1.37
C LEU A 33 -10.63 0.36 0.85
N GLY A 34 -11.31 -0.49 1.62
CA GLY A 34 -12.68 -0.91 1.32
C GLY A 34 -13.64 0.28 1.24
N THR A 35 -13.54 1.21 2.19
CA THR A 35 -14.35 2.44 2.18
C THR A 35 -14.06 3.28 0.95
N ALA A 36 -12.80 3.45 0.59
CA ALA A 36 -12.38 4.21 -0.60
C ALA A 36 -12.96 3.60 -1.87
N ILE A 37 -12.87 2.28 -2.03
CA ILE A 37 -13.42 1.58 -3.20
C ILE A 37 -14.94 1.75 -3.27
N GLY A 38 -15.62 1.64 -2.14
CA GLY A 38 -17.08 1.85 -2.09
C GLY A 38 -17.49 3.26 -2.47
N LEU A 39 -16.81 4.27 -1.96
CA LEU A 39 -17.07 5.67 -2.30
C LEU A 39 -16.81 5.93 -3.79
N PHE A 40 -15.71 5.43 -4.31
CA PHE A 40 -15.38 5.55 -5.72
C PHE A 40 -16.45 4.91 -6.61
N ALA A 41 -16.92 3.72 -6.25
CA ALA A 41 -17.97 3.02 -6.98
C ALA A 41 -19.29 3.80 -6.99
N ASN A 42 -19.52 4.64 -5.99
CA ASN A 42 -20.69 5.52 -5.90
C ASN A 42 -20.43 6.91 -6.49
N GLY A 43 -19.35 7.09 -7.23
CA GLY A 43 -19.05 8.33 -7.93
C GLY A 43 -18.40 9.42 -7.09
N VAL A 44 -17.98 9.12 -5.87
CA VAL A 44 -17.34 10.09 -4.98
C VAL A 44 -15.82 10.06 -5.23
N GLY A 45 -15.30 11.08 -5.90
CA GLY A 45 -13.88 11.16 -6.25
C GLY A 45 -13.00 11.69 -5.12
N ALA A 46 -13.25 12.90 -4.65
CA ALA A 46 -12.42 13.54 -3.64
C ALA A 46 -12.42 12.75 -2.32
N GLY A 47 -13.59 12.33 -1.85
CA GLY A 47 -13.71 11.56 -0.62
C GLY A 47 -12.98 10.22 -0.67
N SER A 48 -13.09 9.51 -1.80
CA SER A 48 -12.39 8.24 -1.98
C SER A 48 -10.87 8.42 -2.07
N TYR A 49 -10.44 9.46 -2.77
CA TYR A 49 -9.03 9.76 -2.98
C TYR A 49 -8.30 10.10 -1.67
N VAL A 50 -8.97 10.79 -0.74
CA VAL A 50 -8.41 11.10 0.58
C VAL A 50 -7.94 9.84 1.31
N TYR A 51 -8.76 8.79 1.29
CA TYR A 51 -8.41 7.52 1.93
C TYR A 51 -7.21 6.86 1.26
N LEU A 52 -7.16 6.84 -0.07
CA LEU A 52 -6.03 6.24 -0.79
C LEU A 52 -4.73 6.97 -0.49
N ARG A 53 -4.76 8.29 -0.50
CA ARG A 53 -3.59 9.11 -0.20
C ARG A 53 -3.06 8.81 1.19
N ARG A 54 -3.94 8.71 2.17
CA ARG A 54 -3.58 8.41 3.55
C ARG A 54 -2.93 7.03 3.68
N ILE A 55 -3.48 6.03 3.02
CA ILE A 55 -2.94 4.67 3.01
C ILE A 55 -1.55 4.66 2.37
N LEU A 56 -1.40 5.31 1.22
CA LEU A 56 -0.11 5.36 0.54
C LEU A 56 0.96 6.06 1.39
N GLU A 57 0.62 7.15 2.04
CA GLU A 57 1.53 7.86 2.95
C GLU A 57 1.98 6.96 4.11
N ARG A 58 1.07 6.18 4.69
CA ARG A 58 1.41 5.22 5.75
C ARG A 58 2.33 4.10 5.25
N LEU A 59 2.10 3.59 4.05
CA LEU A 59 2.95 2.54 3.47
C LEU A 59 4.36 3.06 3.17
N VAL A 60 4.47 4.27 2.66
CA VAL A 60 5.77 4.93 2.44
C VAL A 60 6.50 5.13 3.78
N TYR A 61 5.78 5.53 4.82
CA TYR A 61 6.37 5.70 6.15
C TYR A 61 6.86 4.37 6.73
N LYS A 62 6.14 3.28 6.52
CA LYS A 62 6.60 1.94 6.90
C LYS A 62 7.88 1.54 6.16
N ALA A 63 7.98 1.87 4.89
CA ALA A 63 9.20 1.63 4.12
C ALA A 63 10.38 2.40 4.71
N LYS A 64 10.15 3.65 5.14
CA LYS A 64 11.15 4.46 5.84
C LYS A 64 11.60 3.78 7.14
N GLU A 65 10.67 3.27 7.93
CA GLU A 65 11.01 2.56 9.17
C GLU A 65 11.87 1.32 8.90
N ALA A 66 11.54 0.57 7.85
CA ALA A 66 12.33 -0.60 7.44
C ALA A 66 13.75 -0.20 6.98
N ALA A 67 13.91 0.98 6.45
CA ALA A 67 15.18 1.52 5.95
C ALA A 67 15.94 2.35 7.00
N ALA A 68 15.51 2.36 8.24
CA ALA A 68 16.04 3.24 9.29
C ALA A 68 17.57 3.16 9.47
N ASP A 69 18.17 1.98 9.22
CA ASP A 69 19.61 1.79 9.38
C ASP A 69 20.44 2.35 8.23
N VAL A 70 19.83 2.65 7.09
CA VAL A 70 20.52 3.10 5.88
C VAL A 70 20.15 4.51 5.45
N ILE A 71 19.11 5.09 6.04
CA ILE A 71 18.62 6.42 5.69
C ILE A 71 18.94 7.42 6.79
N ASP A 72 19.49 8.56 6.40
CA ASP A 72 19.61 9.71 7.29
C ASP A 72 18.22 10.31 7.53
N ASN A 73 17.74 10.20 8.77
CA ASN A 73 16.40 10.63 9.13
C ASN A 73 16.18 12.14 8.92
N GLU A 74 17.18 12.95 9.24
CA GLU A 74 17.09 14.40 9.08
C GLU A 74 16.99 14.80 7.61
N MET A 75 17.83 14.21 6.76
CA MET A 75 17.76 14.43 5.31
C MET A 75 16.40 14.00 4.75
N PHE A 76 15.88 12.87 5.22
CA PHE A 76 14.58 12.38 4.78
C PHE A 76 13.45 13.35 5.13
N GLU A 77 13.42 13.83 6.37
CA GLU A 77 12.37 14.74 6.82
C GLU A 77 12.39 16.09 6.09
N GLN A 78 13.58 16.56 5.69
CA GLN A 78 13.73 17.81 4.95
C GLN A 78 13.53 17.67 3.44
N ALA A 79 13.58 16.45 2.94
CA ALA A 79 13.48 16.19 1.50
C ALA A 79 12.05 16.36 0.97
N ARG A 80 11.95 16.69 -0.31
CA ARG A 80 10.65 16.70 -1.01
C ARG A 80 10.16 15.27 -1.21
N VAL A 81 8.86 15.11 -1.43
CA VAL A 81 8.24 13.78 -1.59
C VAL A 81 8.96 12.93 -2.64
N ALA A 82 9.27 13.50 -3.81
CA ALA A 82 9.97 12.77 -4.85
C ALA A 82 11.37 12.30 -4.41
N GLU A 83 12.08 13.11 -3.67
CA GLU A 83 13.41 12.77 -3.15
C GLU A 83 13.32 11.69 -2.07
N ARG A 84 12.33 11.78 -1.19
CA ARG A 84 12.06 10.74 -0.17
C ARG A 84 11.86 9.38 -0.80
N ILE A 85 11.12 9.33 -1.89
CA ILE A 85 10.87 8.07 -2.58
C ILE A 85 12.13 7.48 -3.17
N LYS A 86 13.00 8.33 -3.77
CA LYS A 86 14.29 7.87 -4.27
C LYS A 86 15.17 7.32 -3.17
N MET A 87 15.13 7.92 -1.99
CA MET A 87 15.87 7.44 -0.82
C MET A 87 15.39 6.06 -0.35
N LEU A 88 14.17 5.65 -0.73
CA LEU A 88 13.58 4.35 -0.38
C LEU A 88 13.79 3.30 -1.47
N GLU A 89 14.73 3.48 -2.37
CA GLU A 89 15.11 2.47 -3.35
C GLU A 89 15.47 1.16 -2.64
N GLY A 90 14.93 0.05 -3.11
CA GLY A 90 15.07 -1.25 -2.46
C GLY A 90 14.01 -1.55 -1.39
N TYR A 91 13.32 -0.52 -0.88
CA TYR A 91 12.25 -0.65 0.13
C TYR A 91 10.86 -0.35 -0.42
N LEU A 92 10.80 0.18 -1.64
CA LEU A 92 9.58 0.38 -2.41
C LEU A 92 9.74 -0.29 -3.78
N PRO A 93 8.64 -0.66 -4.43
CA PRO A 93 8.72 -1.22 -5.78
C PRO A 93 9.46 -0.28 -6.74
N ASP A 94 10.34 -0.84 -7.56
CA ASP A 94 11.14 -0.09 -8.53
C ASP A 94 10.30 0.81 -9.42
N ILE A 95 9.12 0.35 -9.82
CA ILE A 95 8.23 1.14 -10.68
C ILE A 95 7.83 2.46 -10.01
N LEU A 96 7.68 2.47 -8.70
CA LEU A 96 7.36 3.69 -7.96
C LEU A 96 8.58 4.60 -7.82
N VAL A 97 9.74 4.02 -7.56
CA VAL A 97 11.00 4.77 -7.42
C VAL A 97 11.35 5.46 -8.74
N LYS A 98 11.14 4.78 -9.87
CA LYS A 98 11.46 5.30 -11.20
C LYS A 98 10.43 6.30 -11.75
N ASN A 99 9.19 6.25 -11.25
CA ASN A 99 8.08 7.08 -11.75
C ASN A 99 7.59 8.05 -10.69
N THR A 100 8.43 8.99 -10.34
CA THR A 100 8.13 9.94 -9.27
C THR A 100 7.03 10.95 -9.60
N THR A 101 6.54 10.98 -10.82
CA THR A 101 5.45 11.87 -11.26
C THR A 101 4.21 11.74 -10.39
N ILE A 102 3.90 10.52 -9.92
CA ILE A 102 2.75 10.27 -9.05
C ILE A 102 2.84 11.07 -7.75
N TYR A 103 4.05 11.30 -7.28
CA TYR A 103 4.26 12.05 -6.03
C TYR A 103 4.05 13.55 -6.21
N GLY A 104 4.24 14.05 -7.43
CA GLY A 104 3.82 15.39 -7.79
C GLY A 104 2.30 15.55 -7.65
N ILE A 105 1.56 14.52 -8.04
CA ILE A 105 0.10 14.48 -7.89
C ILE A 105 -0.28 14.40 -6.41
N LEU A 106 0.39 13.53 -5.66
CA LEU A 106 0.11 13.34 -4.24
C LEU A 106 0.53 14.53 -3.36
N SER A 107 1.49 15.32 -3.81
CA SER A 107 1.91 16.51 -3.07
C SER A 107 0.94 17.68 -3.20
N LYS A 108 0.05 17.65 -4.18
CA LYS A 108 -1.01 18.66 -4.29
C LYS A 108 -1.99 18.51 -3.14
N GLY A 109 -2.42 19.62 -2.57
CA GLY A 109 -3.50 19.61 -1.58
C GLY A 109 -4.79 19.07 -2.20
N ILE A 110 -5.57 18.37 -1.40
CA ILE A 110 -6.84 17.78 -1.88
C ILE A 110 -7.76 18.85 -2.45
N HIS A 111 -7.74 20.05 -1.86
CA HIS A 111 -8.52 21.18 -2.31
C HIS A 111 -8.03 21.78 -3.64
N GLU A 112 -6.85 21.40 -4.12
CA GLU A 112 -6.32 21.81 -5.43
C GLU A 112 -6.77 20.88 -6.56
N LEU A 113 -7.33 19.73 -6.22
CA LEU A 113 -7.79 18.72 -7.18
C LEU A 113 -9.30 18.82 -7.35
N SER A 114 -9.74 18.80 -8.61
CA SER A 114 -11.16 18.70 -8.91
C SER A 114 -11.68 17.30 -8.59
N GLU A 115 -13.00 17.17 -8.44
CA GLU A 115 -13.66 15.88 -8.26
C GLU A 115 -13.33 14.93 -9.42
N GLU A 116 -13.29 15.44 -10.64
CA GLU A 116 -12.98 14.67 -11.84
C GLU A 116 -11.52 14.19 -11.83
N GLU A 117 -10.57 15.06 -11.46
CA GLU A 117 -9.17 14.68 -11.33
C GLU A 117 -8.97 13.59 -10.27
N CYS A 118 -9.66 13.69 -9.13
CA CYS A 118 -9.60 12.68 -8.10
C CYS A 118 -10.10 11.32 -8.61
N ARG A 119 -11.17 11.32 -9.40
CA ARG A 119 -11.68 10.08 -10.01
C ARG A 119 -10.74 9.51 -11.04
N GLU A 120 -10.06 10.37 -11.79
CA GLU A 120 -9.07 9.95 -12.79
C GLU A 120 -7.84 9.32 -12.12
N TYR A 121 -7.38 9.93 -11.02
CA TYR A 121 -6.18 9.46 -10.31
C TYR A 121 -6.42 8.25 -9.41
N PHE A 122 -7.65 8.02 -9.00
CA PHE A 122 -7.98 6.94 -8.06
C PHE A 122 -7.46 5.57 -8.50
N PRO A 123 -7.73 5.08 -9.73
CA PRO A 123 -7.25 3.76 -10.15
C PRO A 123 -5.73 3.65 -10.12
N VAL A 124 -5.03 4.71 -10.49
CA VAL A 124 -3.56 4.74 -10.53
C VAL A 124 -2.98 4.67 -9.13
N VAL A 125 -3.51 5.47 -8.19
CA VAL A 125 -3.05 5.46 -6.80
C VAL A 125 -3.37 4.13 -6.12
N LYS A 126 -4.54 3.57 -6.39
CA LYS A 126 -4.91 2.24 -5.90
C LYS A 126 -3.91 1.18 -6.37
N GLU A 127 -3.54 1.22 -7.64
CA GLU A 127 -2.54 0.29 -8.18
C GLU A 127 -1.18 0.46 -7.52
N CYS A 128 -0.76 1.70 -7.23
CA CYS A 128 0.47 1.93 -6.49
C CYS A 128 0.45 1.29 -5.10
N ILE A 129 -0.68 1.37 -4.41
CA ILE A 129 -0.86 0.70 -3.12
C ILE A 129 -0.71 -0.81 -3.29
N TYR A 130 -1.34 -1.40 -4.30
CA TYR A 130 -1.26 -2.83 -4.57
C TYR A 130 0.16 -3.26 -4.91
N GLN A 131 0.92 -2.46 -5.63
CA GLN A 131 2.32 -2.75 -5.92
C GLN A 131 3.16 -2.83 -4.64
N ILE A 132 2.95 -1.92 -3.71
CA ILE A 132 3.65 -1.95 -2.41
C ILE A 132 3.23 -3.19 -1.60
N LEU A 133 1.94 -3.44 -1.49
CA LEU A 133 1.44 -4.59 -0.75
C LEU A 133 1.90 -5.91 -1.38
N GLY A 134 1.93 -5.98 -2.71
CA GLY A 134 2.43 -7.15 -3.44
C GLY A 134 3.90 -7.42 -3.16
N MET A 135 4.72 -6.38 -3.11
CA MET A 135 6.13 -6.49 -2.75
C MET A 135 6.29 -7.03 -1.33
N LEU A 136 5.54 -6.47 -0.37
CA LEU A 136 5.59 -6.90 1.02
C LEU A 136 5.14 -8.37 1.17
N GLU A 137 4.09 -8.78 0.47
CA GLU A 137 3.60 -10.16 0.51
C GLU A 137 4.60 -11.13 -0.11
N SER A 138 5.24 -10.74 -1.20
CA SER A 138 6.28 -11.54 -1.84
C SER A 138 7.47 -11.76 -0.89
N GLU A 139 7.91 -10.71 -0.22
CA GLU A 139 9.00 -10.79 0.76
C GLU A 139 8.61 -11.67 1.96
N ARG A 140 7.37 -11.54 2.44
CA ARG A 140 6.87 -12.37 3.53
C ARG A 140 6.88 -13.86 3.17
N ARG A 141 6.41 -14.20 1.98
CA ARG A 141 6.39 -15.60 1.50
C ARG A 141 7.79 -16.15 1.38
N LYS A 142 8.71 -15.38 0.81
CA LYS A 142 10.11 -15.77 0.69
C LYS A 142 10.71 -16.07 2.05
N GLN A 143 10.50 -15.21 3.03
CA GLN A 143 11.00 -15.40 4.39
C GLN A 143 10.39 -16.64 5.06
N ALA A 144 9.09 -16.86 4.89
CA ALA A 144 8.42 -18.05 5.43
C ALA A 144 8.98 -19.34 4.82
N ASP A 145 9.23 -19.35 3.52
CA ASP A 145 9.80 -20.51 2.83
C ASP A 145 11.23 -20.77 3.28
N GLU A 146 12.04 -19.74 3.44
CA GLU A 146 13.42 -19.86 3.94
C GLU A 146 13.44 -20.39 5.38
N ASP A 147 12.54 -19.91 6.24
CA ASP A 147 12.43 -20.39 7.63
C ASP A 147 12.02 -21.85 7.69
N ALA A 148 11.06 -22.26 6.86
CA ALA A 148 10.62 -23.66 6.79
C ALA A 148 11.76 -24.57 6.32
N LEU A 149 12.49 -24.16 5.30
CA LEU A 149 13.64 -24.90 4.79
C LEU A 149 14.76 -24.99 5.85
N SER A 150 15.04 -23.90 6.52
CA SER A 150 16.04 -23.87 7.60
C SER A 150 15.70 -24.84 8.71
N LYS A 151 14.44 -24.91 9.13
CA LYS A 151 13.98 -25.88 10.14
C LYS A 151 14.14 -27.32 9.66
N ALA A 152 13.77 -27.59 8.41
CA ALA A 152 13.90 -28.91 7.82
C ALA A 152 15.37 -29.36 7.77
N LEU A 153 16.27 -28.46 7.35
CA LEU A 153 17.69 -28.73 7.30
C LEU A 153 18.28 -28.98 8.69
N SER A 154 17.86 -28.20 9.68
CA SER A 154 18.30 -28.40 11.08
C SER A 154 17.86 -29.77 11.62
N SER A 155 16.64 -30.18 11.29
CA SER A 155 16.10 -31.49 11.68
C SER A 155 16.91 -32.63 11.07
N ILE A 156 17.25 -32.54 9.80
CA ILE A 156 18.08 -33.52 9.10
C ILE A 156 19.49 -33.55 9.69
N SER A 157 20.08 -32.39 9.95
CA SER A 157 21.40 -32.28 10.54
C SER A 157 21.47 -33.00 11.92
N SER A 158 20.41 -32.87 12.73
CA SER A 158 20.32 -33.55 14.03
C SER A 158 20.22 -35.06 13.87
N SER A 159 19.59 -35.57 12.79
CA SER A 159 19.44 -37.03 12.57
C SER A 159 20.67 -37.69 11.95
N ILE A 160 21.54 -36.93 11.32
CA ILE A 160 22.78 -37.46 10.70
C ILE A 160 23.82 -37.82 11.75
N LYS A 161 23.78 -37.23 12.91
CA LYS A 161 24.66 -37.57 14.02
C LYS A 161 24.32 -38.95 14.56
#